data_2ec021ded9f2fd62fa091ba50ad88430
#
_entry.id   2ec021ded9f2fd62fa091ba50ad88430
#
_cell.length_a   1.000
_cell.length_b   1.000
_cell.length_c   1.000
_cell.angle_alpha   90.00
_cell.angle_beta   90.00
_cell.angle_gamma   90.00
#
_symmetry.space_group_name_H-M   'P 1'
#
loop_
_entity.id
_entity.type
_entity.pdbx_description
1 polymer ?
#
loop_
_entity_poly.entity_id
_entity_poly.type
_entity_poly.pdbx_seq_one_letter_code
_entity_poly.pdbx_strand_id
1 'polypeptide(L)'
;IAMGLANQGESVLVWDRKTGEPLSPVMVWQDSRAASLCDERREFESLVKARTGLTLDPYFIAPKMKFLRDRYSEGVITTTDTWIIYRLTGKYVTDHGTASRSLIYDLQANQWSEELLSIWNLESEELPEILCNDDVVAPINSPELPQLNGTLLAGINVDQPAALFAQSCFKPGEAKC
;
A
#
# COMPACT_ATOMS: atom_id res chain seq x y z
N ILE A 1 -26.05 1.25 -4.35
CA ILE A 1 -25.08 2.36 -4.32
C ILE A 1 -23.71 1.75 -4.01
N ALA A 2 -22.67 2.19 -4.70
CA ALA A 2 -21.28 1.77 -4.48
C ALA A 2 -20.39 2.99 -4.26
N MET A 3 -19.27 2.77 -3.58
CA MET A 3 -18.23 3.76 -3.30
C MET A 3 -16.88 3.20 -3.77
N GLY A 4 -16.05 4.03 -4.37
CA GLY A 4 -14.64 3.76 -4.63
C GLY A 4 -13.75 4.50 -3.65
N LEU A 5 -12.58 3.94 -3.37
CA LEU A 5 -11.53 4.58 -2.58
C LEU A 5 -10.34 4.90 -3.48
N ALA A 6 -9.98 6.17 -3.53
CA ALA A 6 -8.71 6.61 -4.12
C ALA A 6 -7.90 7.31 -3.03
N ASN A 7 -6.71 6.78 -2.73
CA ASN A 7 -5.87 7.28 -1.65
C ASN A 7 -4.46 7.62 -2.16
N GLN A 8 -3.76 8.47 -1.41
CA GLN A 8 -2.35 8.71 -1.72
C GLN A 8 -1.54 7.42 -1.51
N GLY A 9 -0.71 7.07 -2.50
CA GLY A 9 0.19 5.93 -2.42
C GLY A 9 1.35 6.16 -1.46
N GLU A 10 2.10 5.11 -1.19
CA GLU A 10 3.39 5.09 -0.47
C GLU A 10 3.38 5.68 0.95
N SER A 11 2.20 5.92 1.52
CA SER A 11 2.05 6.37 2.90
C SER A 11 1.73 5.19 3.81
N VAL A 12 2.49 5.02 4.88
CA VAL A 12 2.44 3.84 5.76
C VAL A 12 2.27 4.21 7.22
N LEU A 13 1.67 3.31 8.00
CA LEU A 13 1.55 3.45 9.43
C LEU A 13 1.60 2.09 10.13
N VAL A 14 1.88 2.11 11.43
CA VAL A 14 1.70 0.97 12.35
C VAL A 14 0.35 1.10 13.02
N TRP A 15 -0.40 0.00 13.10
CA TRP A 15 -1.70 -0.03 13.75
C TRP A 15 -2.01 -1.39 14.38
N ASP A 16 -2.85 -1.40 15.40
CA ASP A 16 -3.31 -2.62 16.05
C ASP A 16 -4.46 -3.25 15.26
N ARG A 17 -4.22 -4.42 14.67
CA ARG A 17 -5.22 -5.12 13.87
C ARG A 17 -6.45 -5.56 14.67
N LYS A 18 -6.36 -5.73 15.99
CA LYS A 18 -7.50 -6.12 16.82
C LYS A 18 -8.46 -4.97 17.06
N THR A 19 -7.92 -3.77 17.25
CA THR A 19 -8.70 -2.58 17.59
C THR A 19 -8.92 -1.65 16.40
N GLY A 20 -8.05 -1.71 15.38
CA GLY A 20 -7.99 -0.77 14.27
C GLY A 20 -7.33 0.55 14.65
N GLU A 21 -6.81 0.71 15.88
CA GLU A 21 -6.23 1.97 16.35
C GLU A 21 -4.80 2.16 15.83
N PRO A 22 -4.42 3.38 15.40
CA PRO A 22 -3.08 3.67 14.95
C PRO A 22 -2.10 3.68 16.15
N LEU A 23 -0.96 3.01 15.99
CA LEU A 23 0.13 2.98 16.96
C LEU A 23 1.26 3.96 16.60
N SER A 24 1.27 4.47 15.37
CA SER A 24 2.23 5.48 14.92
C SER A 24 1.55 6.60 14.13
N PRO A 25 2.19 7.76 14.01
CA PRO A 25 1.87 8.70 12.94
C PRO A 25 2.07 8.05 11.56
N VAL A 26 1.34 8.55 10.54
CA VAL A 26 1.55 8.14 9.16
C VAL A 26 2.88 8.68 8.64
N MET A 27 3.74 7.79 8.13
CA MET A 27 4.89 8.19 7.31
C MET A 27 4.41 8.42 5.88
N VAL A 28 4.30 9.67 5.48
CA VAL A 28 3.81 10.04 4.13
C VAL A 28 4.85 9.76 3.05
N TRP A 29 4.44 9.74 1.80
CA TRP A 29 5.30 9.49 0.64
C TRP A 29 6.54 10.41 0.55
N GLN A 30 6.44 11.65 1.02
CA GLN A 30 7.54 12.63 1.04
C GLN A 30 8.59 12.37 2.14
N ASP A 31 8.32 11.46 3.07
CA ASP A 31 9.18 11.22 4.22
C ASP A 31 10.45 10.48 3.81
N SER A 32 11.59 11.14 3.97
CA SER A 32 12.91 10.61 3.56
C SER A 32 13.73 10.01 4.71
N ARG A 33 13.16 9.86 5.92
CA ARG A 33 13.90 9.31 7.09
C ARG A 33 14.45 7.91 6.88
N ALA A 34 13.91 7.16 5.92
CA ALA A 34 14.38 5.83 5.55
C ALA A 34 15.51 5.82 4.48
N ALA A 35 16.08 6.97 4.11
CA ALA A 35 17.08 7.07 3.04
C ALA A 35 18.32 6.20 3.29
N SER A 36 18.86 6.20 4.53
CA SER A 36 20.02 5.38 4.90
C SER A 36 19.78 3.89 4.69
N LEU A 37 18.54 3.42 4.90
CA LEU A 37 18.17 2.01 4.69
C LEU A 37 18.23 1.63 3.20
N CYS A 38 17.95 2.56 2.30
CA CYS A 38 18.14 2.36 0.87
C CYS A 38 19.62 2.30 0.50
N ASP A 39 20.44 3.20 1.07
CA ASP A 39 21.89 3.23 0.79
C ASP A 39 22.58 1.94 1.27
N GLU A 40 22.21 1.39 2.41
CA GLU A 40 22.70 0.12 2.92
C GLU A 40 22.39 -1.09 2.01
N ARG A 41 21.41 -0.94 1.10
CA ARG A 41 20.91 -2.02 0.22
C ARG A 41 21.22 -1.79 -1.26
N ARG A 42 22.13 -0.87 -1.58
CA ARG A 42 22.50 -0.54 -2.96
C ARG A 42 22.95 -1.74 -3.80
N GLU A 43 23.53 -2.73 -3.18
CA GLU A 43 23.95 -3.98 -3.85
C GLU A 43 22.76 -4.74 -4.48
N PHE A 44 21.54 -4.59 -3.93
CA PHE A 44 20.32 -5.23 -4.42
C PHE A 44 19.57 -4.41 -5.49
N GLU A 45 20.03 -3.21 -5.85
CA GLU A 45 19.28 -2.31 -6.73
C GLU A 45 18.93 -2.94 -8.09
N SER A 46 19.86 -3.69 -8.67
CA SER A 46 19.61 -4.36 -9.96
C SER A 46 18.51 -5.42 -9.86
N LEU A 47 18.50 -6.20 -8.76
CA LEU A 47 17.46 -7.19 -8.50
C LEU A 47 16.10 -6.54 -8.25
N VAL A 48 16.06 -5.54 -7.38
CA VAL A 48 14.84 -4.78 -7.07
C VAL A 48 14.26 -4.18 -8.36
N LYS A 49 15.09 -3.54 -9.18
CA LYS A 49 14.65 -2.96 -10.45
C LYS A 49 14.12 -4.01 -11.43
N ALA A 50 14.76 -5.18 -11.50
CA ALA A 50 14.33 -6.26 -12.40
C ALA A 50 12.97 -6.84 -12.00
N ARG A 51 12.68 -6.94 -10.69
CA ARG A 51 11.43 -7.49 -10.17
C ARG A 51 10.29 -6.47 -10.10
N THR A 52 10.59 -5.23 -9.71
CA THR A 52 9.59 -4.21 -9.39
C THR A 52 9.48 -3.09 -10.44
N GLY A 53 10.47 -2.95 -11.32
CA GLY A 53 10.60 -1.81 -12.23
C GLY A 53 11.03 -0.50 -11.54
N LEU A 54 11.26 -0.52 -10.23
CA LEU A 54 11.56 0.65 -9.41
C LEU A 54 13.03 0.68 -8.98
N THR A 55 13.53 1.85 -8.61
CA THR A 55 14.85 2.05 -8.00
C THR A 55 14.73 2.04 -6.47
N LEU A 56 15.85 1.86 -5.77
CA LEU A 56 15.87 2.00 -4.31
C LEU A 56 15.74 3.48 -3.94
N ASP A 57 14.59 3.84 -3.35
CA ASP A 57 14.29 5.21 -2.93
C ASP A 57 13.40 5.20 -1.68
N PRO A 58 13.65 6.07 -0.69
CA PRO A 58 12.81 6.19 0.51
C PRO A 58 11.37 6.60 0.24
N TYR A 59 11.07 7.09 -0.96
CA TYR A 59 9.72 7.36 -1.45
C TYR A 59 8.81 6.14 -1.33
N PHE A 60 9.31 4.94 -1.62
CA PHE A 60 8.54 3.71 -1.68
C PHE A 60 8.21 3.11 -0.30
N ILE A 61 7.37 2.07 -0.28
CA ILE A 61 6.74 1.54 0.94
C ILE A 61 7.74 0.76 1.83
N ALA A 62 8.51 -0.19 1.28
CA ALA A 62 9.34 -1.10 2.07
C ALA A 62 10.39 -0.40 2.95
N PRO A 63 11.12 0.64 2.49
CA PRO A 63 12.03 1.39 3.36
C PRO A 63 11.33 1.98 4.59
N LYS A 64 10.11 2.51 4.40
CA LYS A 64 9.30 3.07 5.50
C LYS A 64 8.78 1.98 6.43
N MET A 65 8.35 0.82 5.89
CA MET A 65 7.97 -0.33 6.71
C MET A 65 9.12 -0.77 7.60
N LYS A 66 10.33 -0.94 7.03
CA LYS A 66 11.52 -1.30 7.81
C LYS A 66 11.86 -0.24 8.86
N PHE A 67 11.82 1.05 8.50
CA PHE A 67 12.05 2.14 9.44
C PHE A 67 11.06 2.11 10.61
N LEU A 68 9.80 1.79 10.36
CA LEU A 68 8.78 1.68 11.40
C LEU A 68 8.96 0.39 12.21
N ARG A 69 9.24 -0.76 11.59
CA ARG A 69 9.42 -2.02 12.31
C ARG A 69 10.59 -1.97 13.29
N ASP A 70 11.64 -1.24 12.98
CA ASP A 70 12.77 -1.04 13.89
C ASP A 70 12.40 -0.24 15.15
N ARG A 71 11.26 0.43 15.18
CA ARG A 71 10.77 1.29 16.27
C ARG A 71 9.54 0.75 16.99
N TYR A 72 8.77 -0.06 16.30
CA TYR A 72 7.50 -0.61 16.81
C TYR A 72 7.54 -2.13 16.72
N SER A 73 7.59 -2.80 17.86
CA SER A 73 7.61 -4.27 17.95
C SER A 73 6.22 -4.90 17.78
N GLU A 74 5.16 -4.13 17.98
CA GLU A 74 3.77 -4.58 17.94
C GLU A 74 3.00 -3.94 16.79
N GLY A 75 1.85 -4.52 16.46
CA GLY A 75 0.98 -4.07 15.40
C GLY A 75 1.41 -4.51 14.01
N VAL A 76 0.55 -4.29 13.04
CA VAL A 76 0.81 -4.51 11.62
C VAL A 76 1.23 -3.21 10.95
N ILE A 77 2.05 -3.31 9.90
CA ILE A 77 2.49 -2.15 9.12
C ILE A 77 1.90 -2.27 7.73
N THR A 78 1.05 -1.32 7.36
CA THR A 78 0.43 -1.29 6.04
C THR A 78 0.40 0.12 5.47
N THR A 79 0.02 0.21 4.21
CA THR A 79 -0.38 1.46 3.60
C THR A 79 -1.72 1.96 4.15
N THR A 80 -1.99 3.24 3.97
CA THR A 80 -3.19 3.90 4.51
C THR A 80 -4.49 3.36 3.93
N ASP A 81 -4.50 2.90 2.68
CA ASP A 81 -5.65 2.25 2.05
C ASP A 81 -6.09 1.01 2.82
N THR A 82 -5.17 0.08 3.10
CA THR A 82 -5.46 -1.14 3.88
C THR A 82 -6.07 -0.80 5.23
N TRP A 83 -5.50 0.17 5.95
CA TRP A 83 -6.02 0.62 7.24
C TRP A 83 -7.43 1.21 7.12
N ILE A 84 -7.67 2.09 6.14
CA ILE A 84 -8.98 2.70 5.89
C ILE A 84 -10.00 1.62 5.51
N ILE A 85 -9.65 0.72 4.60
CA ILE A 85 -10.52 -0.38 4.16
C ILE A 85 -10.88 -1.27 5.35
N TYR A 86 -9.89 -1.58 6.19
CA TYR A 86 -10.12 -2.39 7.39
C TYR A 86 -11.10 -1.70 8.36
N ARG A 87 -10.93 -0.40 8.62
CA ARG A 87 -11.83 0.40 9.47
C ARG A 87 -13.25 0.49 8.91
N LEU A 88 -13.39 0.47 7.59
CA LEU A 88 -14.70 0.55 6.94
C LEU A 88 -15.40 -0.81 6.81
N THR A 89 -14.66 -1.89 6.60
CA THR A 89 -15.23 -3.16 6.14
C THR A 89 -14.79 -4.39 6.97
N GLY A 90 -13.75 -4.27 7.77
CA GLY A 90 -13.08 -5.39 8.43
C GLY A 90 -12.21 -6.25 7.49
N LYS A 91 -12.07 -5.89 6.22
CA LYS A 91 -11.22 -6.59 5.25
C LYS A 91 -9.79 -6.08 5.27
N TYR A 92 -8.84 -7.03 5.29
CA TYR A 92 -7.41 -6.76 5.31
C TYR A 92 -6.83 -6.92 3.91
N VAL A 93 -7.03 -5.93 3.07
CA VAL A 93 -6.74 -5.99 1.64
C VAL A 93 -6.09 -4.70 1.14
N THR A 94 -5.40 -4.81 0.02
CA THR A 94 -4.87 -3.70 -0.79
C THR A 94 -5.10 -4.00 -2.27
N ASP A 95 -4.65 -3.15 -3.17
CA ASP A 95 -4.74 -3.35 -4.62
C ASP A 95 -3.37 -3.51 -5.29
N HIS A 96 -3.37 -4.05 -6.53
CA HIS A 96 -2.15 -4.22 -7.33
C HIS A 96 -1.41 -2.89 -7.57
N GLY A 97 -2.14 -1.79 -7.74
CA GLY A 97 -1.56 -0.47 -7.94
C GLY A 97 -0.73 -0.03 -6.73
N THR A 98 -1.31 -0.10 -5.53
CA THR A 98 -0.63 0.20 -4.27
C THR A 98 0.51 -0.80 -4.01
N ALA A 99 0.27 -2.10 -4.16
CA ALA A 99 1.29 -3.13 -3.97
C ALA A 99 2.51 -2.93 -4.88
N SER A 100 2.29 -2.53 -6.13
CA SER A 100 3.38 -2.27 -7.09
C SER A 100 4.33 -1.15 -6.68
N ARG A 101 3.92 -0.28 -5.73
CA ARG A 101 4.75 0.82 -5.21
C ARG A 101 5.55 0.44 -3.96
N SER A 102 5.60 -0.85 -3.63
CA SER A 102 6.13 -1.29 -2.33
C SER A 102 7.62 -1.61 -2.30
N LEU A 103 8.27 -1.94 -3.40
CA LEU A 103 9.59 -2.59 -3.51
C LEU A 103 9.62 -4.02 -2.97
N ILE A 104 8.48 -4.62 -2.64
CA ILE A 104 8.34 -6.02 -2.19
C ILE A 104 7.31 -6.81 -2.99
N TYR A 105 6.78 -6.22 -4.06
CA TYR A 105 5.85 -6.83 -4.99
C TYR A 105 6.54 -7.17 -6.31
N ASP A 106 6.43 -8.44 -6.74
CA ASP A 106 6.97 -8.90 -8.03
C ASP A 106 5.93 -8.64 -9.14
N LEU A 107 6.26 -7.76 -10.08
CA LEU A 107 5.39 -7.40 -11.20
C LEU A 107 5.11 -8.54 -12.17
N GLN A 108 6.00 -9.53 -12.28
CA GLN A 108 5.81 -10.66 -13.19
C GLN A 108 4.95 -11.75 -12.55
N ALA A 109 5.17 -11.99 -11.26
CA ALA A 109 4.41 -12.97 -10.49
C ALA A 109 3.05 -12.43 -10.00
N ASN A 110 2.85 -11.10 -10.03
CA ASN A 110 1.67 -10.39 -9.51
C ASN A 110 1.37 -10.72 -8.03
N GLN A 111 2.41 -10.79 -7.21
CA GLN A 111 2.28 -11.16 -5.78
C GLN A 111 3.41 -10.57 -4.93
N TRP A 112 3.25 -10.64 -3.62
CA TRP A 112 4.33 -10.37 -2.68
C TRP A 112 5.48 -11.34 -2.90
N SER A 113 6.72 -10.85 -2.81
CA SER A 113 7.94 -11.62 -3.09
C SER A 113 8.73 -11.84 -1.81
N GLU A 114 8.92 -13.12 -1.42
CA GLU A 114 9.77 -13.50 -0.30
C GLU A 114 11.23 -13.04 -0.49
N GLU A 115 11.73 -13.11 -1.72
CA GLU A 115 13.08 -12.65 -2.09
C GLU A 115 13.24 -11.14 -1.82
N LEU A 116 12.24 -10.33 -2.20
CA LEU A 116 12.25 -8.89 -1.95
C LEU A 116 12.01 -8.55 -0.47
N LEU A 117 11.15 -9.29 0.21
CA LEU A 117 10.92 -9.14 1.65
C LEU A 117 12.20 -9.38 2.46
N SER A 118 13.00 -10.38 2.07
CA SER A 118 14.27 -10.71 2.76
C SER A 118 15.30 -9.57 2.66
N ILE A 119 15.33 -8.82 1.56
CA ILE A 119 16.19 -7.64 1.41
C ILE A 119 15.92 -6.60 2.51
N TRP A 120 14.68 -6.49 2.94
CA TRP A 120 14.24 -5.51 3.94
C TRP A 120 14.14 -6.10 5.35
N ASN A 121 14.38 -7.41 5.55
CA ASN A 121 14.10 -8.15 6.80
C ASN A 121 12.63 -7.95 7.24
N LEU A 122 11.72 -8.15 6.30
CA LEU A 122 10.26 -7.98 6.47
C LEU A 122 9.50 -9.31 6.26
N GLU A 123 10.17 -10.47 6.27
CA GLU A 123 9.57 -11.78 5.99
C GLU A 123 8.50 -12.17 7.02
N SER A 124 8.59 -11.61 8.22
CA SER A 124 7.61 -11.85 9.30
C SER A 124 6.41 -10.92 9.28
N GLU A 125 6.36 -9.96 8.34
CA GLU A 125 5.24 -9.03 8.26
C GLU A 125 3.98 -9.72 7.74
N GLU A 126 2.87 -9.43 8.39
CA GLU A 126 1.57 -9.83 7.89
C GLU A 126 1.15 -8.85 6.79
N LEU A 127 1.17 -9.32 5.54
CA LEU A 127 0.81 -8.50 4.39
C LEU A 127 -0.66 -8.68 4.01
N PRO A 128 -1.33 -7.62 3.49
CA PRO A 128 -2.71 -7.71 3.06
C PRO A 128 -2.87 -8.57 1.79
N GLU A 129 -4.05 -9.16 1.62
CA GLU A 129 -4.45 -9.77 0.36
C GLU A 129 -4.50 -8.70 -0.75
N ILE A 130 -4.07 -9.06 -1.95
CA ILE A 130 -4.04 -8.15 -3.09
C ILE A 130 -5.26 -8.41 -3.98
N LEU A 131 -6.05 -7.39 -4.22
CA LEU A 131 -7.24 -7.43 -5.06
C LEU A 131 -7.03 -6.67 -6.39
N CYS A 132 -7.87 -6.97 -7.39
CA CYS A 132 -7.99 -6.12 -8.57
C CYS A 132 -8.64 -4.77 -8.21
N ASN A 133 -8.29 -3.72 -8.95
CA ASN A 133 -8.76 -2.37 -8.65
C ASN A 133 -10.29 -2.21 -8.75
N ASP A 134 -10.97 -3.07 -9.50
CA ASP A 134 -12.41 -3.08 -9.74
C ASP A 134 -13.17 -4.19 -8.98
N ASP A 135 -12.47 -4.90 -8.08
CA ASP A 135 -13.12 -5.88 -7.22
C ASP A 135 -14.06 -5.23 -6.20
N VAL A 136 -15.13 -5.95 -5.88
CA VAL A 136 -16.00 -5.60 -4.76
C VAL A 136 -15.36 -6.11 -3.47
N VAL A 137 -14.89 -5.20 -2.64
CA VAL A 137 -14.23 -5.54 -1.37
C VAL A 137 -15.23 -6.11 -0.36
N ALA A 138 -16.22 -5.31 0.04
CA ALA A 138 -17.29 -5.69 0.96
C ALA A 138 -18.31 -4.55 1.13
N PRO A 139 -19.47 -4.82 1.73
CA PRO A 139 -20.31 -3.77 2.28
C PRO A 139 -19.60 -3.06 3.45
N ILE A 140 -19.71 -1.74 3.49
CA ILE A 140 -19.22 -0.93 4.62
C ILE A 140 -20.07 -1.26 5.86
N ASN A 141 -19.37 -1.45 6.97
CA ASN A 141 -19.96 -1.65 8.29
C ASN A 141 -19.08 -0.94 9.34
N SER A 142 -19.17 0.38 9.39
CA SER A 142 -18.33 1.22 10.26
C SER A 142 -19.20 1.90 11.32
N PRO A 143 -18.88 1.72 12.60
CA PRO A 143 -19.57 2.44 13.68
C PRO A 143 -19.31 3.96 13.65
N GLU A 144 -18.20 4.37 13.05
CA GLU A 144 -17.80 5.79 12.95
C GLU A 144 -18.51 6.51 11.82
N LEU A 145 -18.90 5.77 10.77
CA LEU A 145 -19.58 6.30 9.60
C LEU A 145 -20.88 5.53 9.30
N PRO A 146 -21.84 5.50 10.24
CA PRO A 146 -23.04 4.67 10.13
C PRO A 146 -23.89 5.03 8.90
N GLN A 147 -23.79 6.24 8.39
CA GLN A 147 -24.49 6.69 7.17
C GLN A 147 -24.01 5.99 5.90
N LEU A 148 -22.83 5.34 5.93
CA LEU A 148 -22.28 4.57 4.80
C LEU A 148 -22.57 3.06 4.90
N ASN A 149 -23.12 2.61 6.02
CA ASN A 149 -23.35 1.17 6.24
C ASN A 149 -24.27 0.59 5.16
N GLY A 150 -23.86 -0.58 4.64
CA GLY A 150 -24.53 -1.26 3.54
C GLY A 150 -24.12 -0.76 2.14
N THR A 151 -23.38 0.35 2.01
CA THR A 151 -22.79 0.77 0.75
C THR A 151 -21.66 -0.19 0.38
N LEU A 152 -21.63 -0.68 -0.85
CA LEU A 152 -20.54 -1.55 -1.32
C LEU A 152 -19.26 -0.72 -1.54
N LEU A 153 -18.15 -1.10 -0.93
CA LEU A 153 -16.83 -0.64 -1.35
C LEU A 153 -16.43 -1.48 -2.56
N ALA A 154 -16.46 -0.87 -3.76
CA ALA A 154 -16.30 -1.55 -5.04
C ALA A 154 -15.36 -0.73 -5.93
N GLY A 155 -14.09 -0.87 -5.68
CA GLY A 155 -13.01 -0.17 -6.37
C GLY A 155 -12.06 0.52 -5.41
N ILE A 156 -10.80 0.16 -5.53
CA ILE A 156 -9.69 0.73 -4.74
C ILE A 156 -8.54 1.04 -5.68
N ASN A 157 -7.91 2.20 -5.52
CA ASN A 157 -6.78 2.58 -6.37
C ASN A 157 -5.91 3.65 -5.71
N VAL A 158 -4.68 3.78 -6.19
CA VAL A 158 -3.85 4.95 -5.90
C VAL A 158 -4.41 6.18 -6.62
N ASP A 159 -4.29 7.34 -6.02
CA ASP A 159 -4.85 8.61 -6.51
C ASP A 159 -4.40 8.98 -7.93
N GLN A 160 -3.13 8.77 -8.28
CA GLN A 160 -2.61 9.12 -9.59
C GLN A 160 -3.20 8.26 -10.72
N PRO A 161 -3.23 6.91 -10.64
CA PRO A 161 -3.96 6.08 -11.60
C PRO A 161 -5.47 6.35 -11.61
N ALA A 162 -6.07 6.58 -10.45
CA ALA A 162 -7.49 6.95 -10.39
C ALA A 162 -7.79 8.25 -11.13
N ALA A 163 -6.93 9.25 -10.99
CA ALA A 163 -7.06 10.51 -11.72
C ALA A 163 -6.85 10.34 -13.23
N LEU A 164 -5.91 9.47 -13.66
CA LEU A 164 -5.70 9.15 -15.07
C LEU A 164 -6.97 8.53 -15.68
N PHE A 165 -7.57 7.57 -14.96
CA PHE A 165 -8.84 6.96 -15.34
C PHE A 165 -9.98 7.99 -15.42
N ALA A 166 -10.12 8.85 -14.41
CA ALA A 166 -11.16 9.89 -14.36
C ALA A 166 -11.02 10.92 -15.48
N GLN A 167 -9.80 11.17 -15.98
CA GLN A 167 -9.53 12.03 -17.13
C GLN A 167 -9.68 11.30 -18.49
N SER A 168 -10.18 10.05 -18.47
CA SER A 168 -10.38 9.22 -19.66
C SER A 168 -9.13 8.99 -20.52
N CYS A 169 -7.95 8.97 -19.89
CA CYS A 169 -6.68 8.69 -20.54
C CYS A 169 -6.49 7.18 -20.69
N PHE A 170 -7.06 6.56 -21.71
CA PHE A 170 -7.07 5.10 -21.90
C PHE A 170 -6.14 4.62 -23.01
N LYS A 171 -5.57 5.51 -23.80
CA LYS A 171 -4.72 5.14 -24.95
C LYS A 171 -3.27 5.54 -24.71
N PRO A 172 -2.31 4.79 -25.29
CA PRO A 172 -0.91 5.18 -25.27
C PRO A 172 -0.72 6.60 -25.80
N GLY A 173 0.02 7.45 -25.05
CA GLY A 173 0.25 8.84 -25.38
C GLY A 173 -0.74 9.83 -24.78
N GLU A 174 -1.86 9.38 -24.23
CA GLU A 174 -2.75 10.23 -23.43
C GLU A 174 -2.17 10.43 -22.04
N ALA A 175 -2.26 11.66 -21.54
CA ALA A 175 -1.72 12.03 -20.23
C ALA A 175 -2.62 13.04 -19.53
N LYS A 176 -2.53 13.06 -18.21
CA LYS A 176 -3.16 14.07 -17.38
C LYS A 176 -2.10 14.94 -16.68
N CYS A 177 -2.44 16.12 -16.35
CA CYS A 177 -1.67 17.01 -15.48
C CYS A 177 -2.46 17.32 -14.21
#